data_44c101c4166ebbe1029513d0f43ab087
#
_entry.id   44c101c4166ebbe1029513d0f43ab087
#
_cell.length_a   1.000
_cell.length_b   1.000
_cell.length_c   1.000
_cell.angle_alpha   90.00
_cell.angle_beta   90.00
_cell.angle_gamma   90.00
#
_symmetry.space_group_name_H-M   'P 1'
#
loop_
_entity.id
_entity.type
_entity.pdbx_description
1 polymer ?
#
loop_
_entity_poly.entity_id
_entity_poly.type
_entity_poly.pdbx_seq_one_letter_code
_entity_poly.pdbx_strand_id
1 'polypeptide(L)'
;MRLRNLELKDAPLMLEWMHDESVVGKLKGNFIEKTLADAESFILASANKEKNIHLAIVSDEDEYMGTVSLKNVEDGSAEFAITVRKSAMSRGYSWYGMEEIIRLAFEEFELESVYWCV
;
A
#
# COMPACT_ATOMS: atom_id res chain seq x y z
N MET A 1 -4.20 -14.09 -5.20
CA MET A 1 -3.84 -12.68 -4.90
C MET A 1 -4.97 -11.78 -5.32
N ARG A 2 -5.25 -10.76 -4.53
CA ARG A 2 -6.22 -9.73 -4.88
C ARG A 2 -5.94 -8.45 -4.11
N LEU A 3 -6.54 -7.35 -4.55
CA LEU A 3 -6.54 -6.09 -3.80
C LEU A 3 -7.87 -5.94 -3.09
N ARG A 4 -7.85 -5.34 -1.91
CA ARG A 4 -9.04 -4.96 -1.16
C ARG A 4 -8.74 -3.73 -0.31
N ASN A 5 -9.79 -3.16 0.29
CA ASN A 5 -9.57 -2.07 1.25
C ASN A 5 -8.78 -2.59 2.44
N LEU A 6 -7.99 -1.72 3.04
CA LEU A 6 -7.32 -2.04 4.30
C LEU A 6 -8.36 -2.24 5.40
N GLU A 7 -8.11 -3.21 6.27
CA GLU A 7 -8.99 -3.53 7.41
C GLU A 7 -8.18 -3.49 8.70
N LEU A 8 -8.83 -3.23 9.82
CA LEU A 8 -8.14 -3.15 11.11
C LEU A 8 -7.37 -4.43 11.45
N LYS A 9 -7.84 -5.57 10.99
CA LYS A 9 -7.13 -6.85 11.19
C LYS A 9 -5.74 -6.88 10.52
N ASP A 10 -5.49 -5.95 9.59
CA ASP A 10 -4.21 -5.88 8.89
C ASP A 10 -3.14 -5.14 9.71
N ALA A 11 -3.55 -4.38 10.73
CA ALA A 11 -2.64 -3.52 11.48
C ALA A 11 -1.42 -4.24 12.06
N PRO A 12 -1.55 -5.42 12.71
CA PRO A 12 -0.37 -6.12 13.23
C PRO A 12 0.64 -6.50 12.14
N LEU A 13 0.16 -6.90 10.97
CA LEU A 13 1.03 -7.26 9.85
C LEU A 13 1.65 -6.04 9.18
N MET A 14 0.95 -4.91 9.18
CA MET A 14 1.54 -3.65 8.73
C MET A 14 2.66 -3.22 9.70
N LEU A 15 2.43 -3.35 10.99
CA LEU A 15 3.44 -3.01 11.99
C LEU A 15 4.68 -3.90 11.87
N GLU A 16 4.49 -5.15 11.46
CA GLU A 16 5.60 -6.08 11.22
C GLU A 16 6.61 -5.49 10.23
N TRP A 17 6.16 -5.02 9.04
CA TRP A 17 7.10 -4.45 8.08
C TRP A 17 7.58 -3.06 8.50
N MET A 18 6.79 -2.31 9.25
CA MET A 18 7.20 -1.00 9.75
C MET A 18 8.40 -1.11 10.71
N HIS A 19 8.50 -2.24 11.42
CA HIS A 19 9.58 -2.50 12.35
C HIS A 19 10.72 -3.34 11.75
N ASP A 20 10.63 -3.68 10.48
CA ASP A 20 11.63 -4.48 9.79
C ASP A 20 12.57 -3.59 8.99
N GLU A 21 13.80 -3.40 9.48
CA GLU A 21 14.78 -2.55 8.81
C GLU A 21 15.08 -2.98 7.39
N SER A 22 14.98 -4.27 7.07
CA SER A 22 15.22 -4.75 5.71
C SER A 22 14.14 -4.26 4.75
N VAL A 23 12.96 -3.92 5.26
CA VAL A 23 11.87 -3.37 4.47
C VAL A 23 11.92 -1.84 4.44
N VAL A 24 12.05 -1.21 5.63
CA VAL A 24 11.89 0.24 5.75
C VAL A 24 13.20 1.03 5.66
N GLY A 25 14.35 0.37 5.65
CA GLY A 25 15.65 1.05 5.66
C GLY A 25 15.88 1.99 4.48
N LYS A 26 15.16 1.79 3.37
CA LYS A 26 15.25 2.63 2.17
C LYS A 26 14.04 3.51 1.97
N LEU A 27 13.05 3.44 2.87
CA LEU A 27 11.84 4.24 2.77
C LEU A 27 12.01 5.56 3.51
N LYS A 28 11.32 6.58 3.02
CA LYS A 28 11.28 7.86 3.71
C LYS A 28 10.31 7.74 4.89
N GLY A 29 10.65 8.38 6.00
CA GLY A 29 9.80 8.40 7.19
C GLY A 29 10.35 7.52 8.29
N ASN A 30 9.82 7.71 9.47
CA ASN A 30 10.28 7.03 10.68
C ASN A 30 9.32 5.91 11.05
N PHE A 31 9.38 4.81 10.29
CA PHE A 31 8.46 3.69 10.50
C PHE A 31 8.79 2.87 11.75
N ILE A 32 10.06 2.81 12.12
CA ILE A 32 10.50 2.01 13.28
C ILE A 32 9.83 2.46 14.58
N GLU A 33 9.52 3.77 14.70
CA GLU A 33 8.87 4.32 15.89
C GLU A 33 7.34 4.23 15.85
N LYS A 34 6.77 3.74 14.77
CA LYS A 34 5.31 3.61 14.66
C LYS A 34 4.78 2.53 15.60
N THR A 35 3.56 2.76 16.09
CA THR A 35 2.88 1.85 17.01
C THR A 35 1.69 1.20 16.33
N LEU A 36 1.07 0.23 17.01
CA LEU A 36 -0.15 -0.37 16.51
C LEU A 36 -1.26 0.68 16.32
N ALA A 37 -1.35 1.64 17.24
CA ALA A 37 -2.33 2.73 17.11
C ALA A 37 -2.09 3.56 15.85
N ASP A 38 -0.82 3.80 15.49
CA ASP A 38 -0.48 4.51 14.25
C ASP A 38 -0.93 3.73 13.02
N ALA A 39 -0.72 2.42 13.01
CA ALA A 39 -1.16 1.57 11.90
C ALA A 39 -2.68 1.57 11.78
N GLU A 40 -3.38 1.46 12.91
CA GLU A 40 -4.84 1.51 12.91
C GLU A 40 -5.38 2.86 12.44
N SER A 41 -4.75 3.96 12.85
CA SER A 41 -5.13 5.30 12.40
C SER A 41 -4.95 5.45 10.90
N PHE A 42 -3.86 4.92 10.36
CA PHE A 42 -3.62 4.94 8.91
C PHE A 42 -4.71 4.18 8.16
N ILE A 43 -5.10 3.01 8.67
CA ILE A 43 -6.13 2.18 8.05
C ILE A 43 -7.48 2.92 8.06
N LEU A 44 -7.83 3.54 9.19
CA LEU A 44 -9.09 4.31 9.28
C LEU A 44 -9.08 5.48 8.31
N ALA A 45 -7.95 6.19 8.20
CA ALA A 45 -7.82 7.32 7.28
C ALA A 45 -7.88 6.88 5.82
N SER A 46 -7.49 5.64 5.52
CA SER A 46 -7.49 5.12 4.14
C SER A 46 -8.90 4.97 3.56
N ALA A 47 -9.93 5.04 4.40
CA ALA A 47 -11.31 5.02 3.91
C ALA A 47 -11.66 6.27 3.12
N ASN A 48 -10.95 7.38 3.36
CA ASN A 48 -11.11 8.62 2.59
C ASN A 48 -10.20 8.54 1.35
N LYS A 49 -10.81 8.38 0.18
CA LYS A 49 -10.10 8.16 -1.07
C LYS A 49 -10.10 9.38 -2.00
N GLU A 50 -10.29 10.58 -1.45
CA GLU A 50 -10.33 11.80 -2.28
C GLU A 50 -8.99 12.11 -2.96
N LYS A 51 -7.89 12.04 -2.21
CA LYS A 51 -6.56 12.37 -2.72
C LYS A 51 -5.57 11.23 -2.65
N ASN A 52 -5.82 10.26 -1.78
CA ASN A 52 -4.93 9.14 -1.58
C ASN A 52 -5.74 7.85 -1.55
N ILE A 53 -5.28 6.87 -2.30
CA ILE A 53 -5.91 5.56 -2.37
C ILE A 53 -4.91 4.55 -1.86
N HIS A 54 -5.26 3.83 -0.78
CA HIS A 54 -4.39 2.82 -0.19
C HIS A 54 -5.17 1.51 -0.14
N LEU A 55 -4.62 0.47 -0.75
CA LEU A 55 -5.26 -0.84 -0.81
C LEU A 55 -4.32 -1.91 -0.28
N ALA A 56 -4.89 -2.96 0.30
CA ALA A 56 -4.15 -4.12 0.75
C ALA A 56 -3.96 -5.09 -0.41
N ILE A 57 -2.75 -5.64 -0.52
CA ILE A 57 -2.48 -6.79 -1.38
C ILE A 57 -2.61 -8.01 -0.47
N VAL A 58 -3.50 -8.94 -0.82
CA VAL A 58 -3.76 -10.10 0.04
C VAL A 58 -3.58 -11.41 -0.71
N SER A 59 -3.29 -12.46 0.06
CA SER A 59 -3.20 -13.82 -0.47
C SER A 59 -4.60 -14.38 -0.75
N ASP A 60 -4.64 -15.58 -1.30
CA ASP A 60 -5.92 -16.27 -1.55
C ASP A 60 -6.66 -16.58 -0.25
N GLU A 61 -5.96 -16.64 0.88
CA GLU A 61 -6.56 -16.82 2.20
C GLU A 61 -6.89 -15.50 2.91
N ASP A 62 -6.82 -14.39 2.17
CA ASP A 62 -7.10 -13.05 2.70
C ASP A 62 -6.08 -12.55 3.73
N GLU A 63 -4.88 -13.10 3.70
CA GLU A 63 -3.80 -12.61 4.57
C GLU A 63 -3.14 -11.39 3.94
N TYR A 64 -2.97 -10.32 4.73
CA TYR A 64 -2.31 -9.10 4.28
C TYR A 64 -0.84 -9.39 3.91
N MET A 65 -0.45 -8.99 2.71
CA MET A 65 0.91 -9.16 2.20
C MET A 65 1.62 -7.85 1.94
N GLY A 66 0.88 -6.78 1.72
CA GLY A 66 1.46 -5.47 1.48
C GLY A 66 0.41 -4.40 1.25
N THR A 67 0.89 -3.16 1.06
CA THR A 67 0.05 -2.01 0.74
C THR A 67 0.51 -1.43 -0.58
N VAL A 68 -0.44 -1.12 -1.45
CA VAL A 68 -0.18 -0.40 -2.70
C VAL A 68 -1.02 0.87 -2.70
N SER A 69 -0.44 1.97 -3.18
CA SER A 69 -1.06 3.28 -3.04
C SER A 69 -0.95 4.11 -4.30
N LEU A 70 -1.97 4.96 -4.49
CA LEU A 70 -1.90 6.12 -5.39
C LEU A 70 -2.05 7.33 -4.48
N LYS A 71 -1.02 8.17 -4.45
CA LYS A 71 -0.98 9.34 -3.57
C LYS A 71 -1.05 10.62 -4.38
N ASN A 72 -1.59 11.68 -3.75
CA ASN A 72 -1.68 12.99 -4.38
C ASN A 72 -2.38 12.93 -5.73
N VAL A 73 -3.53 12.25 -5.76
CA VAL A 73 -4.36 12.16 -6.96
C VAL A 73 -4.86 13.55 -7.32
N GLU A 74 -4.36 14.11 -8.42
CA GLU A 74 -4.64 15.48 -8.79
C GLU A 74 -4.37 15.68 -10.29
N ASP A 75 -5.25 16.42 -10.96
CA ASP A 75 -5.08 16.80 -12.38
C ASP A 75 -4.78 15.60 -13.30
N GLY A 76 -5.42 14.48 -13.03
CA GLY A 76 -5.28 13.29 -13.87
C GLY A 76 -4.00 12.49 -13.62
N SER A 77 -3.26 12.79 -12.55
CA SER A 77 -2.04 12.04 -12.22
C SER A 77 -2.00 11.66 -10.74
N ALA A 78 -1.17 10.70 -10.41
CA ALA A 78 -0.98 10.25 -9.03
C ALA A 78 0.41 9.63 -8.86
N GLU A 79 0.91 9.69 -7.64
CA GLU A 79 2.18 9.06 -7.28
C GLU A 79 1.92 7.62 -6.85
N PHE A 80 2.61 6.68 -7.48
CA PHE A 80 2.54 5.26 -7.15
C PHE A 80 3.48 4.94 -5.98
N ALA A 81 3.03 4.11 -5.05
CA ALA A 81 3.87 3.59 -3.98
C ALA A 81 3.45 2.17 -3.63
N ILE A 82 4.41 1.33 -3.22
CA ILE A 82 4.14 -0.04 -2.84
C ILE A 82 5.12 -0.49 -1.76
N THR A 83 4.63 -1.24 -0.78
CA THR A 83 5.45 -1.87 0.25
C THR A 83 4.86 -3.25 0.54
N VAL A 84 5.71 -4.27 0.57
CA VAL A 84 5.28 -5.64 0.91
C VAL A 84 6.04 -6.16 2.12
N ARG A 85 5.42 -7.09 2.84
CA ARG A 85 6.07 -7.80 3.96
C ARG A 85 7.29 -8.54 3.44
N LYS A 86 8.28 -8.72 4.31
CA LYS A 86 9.48 -9.48 3.95
C LYS A 86 9.13 -10.89 3.46
N SER A 87 8.19 -11.55 4.13
CA SER A 87 7.76 -12.91 3.75
C SER A 87 7.05 -12.97 2.40
N ALA A 88 6.59 -11.83 1.89
CA ALA A 88 5.92 -11.74 0.60
C ALA A 88 6.88 -11.36 -0.53
N MET A 89 8.09 -10.93 -0.21
CA MET A 89 9.08 -10.53 -1.22
C MET A 89 9.47 -11.72 -2.09
N SER A 90 9.67 -11.47 -3.38
CA SER A 90 10.04 -12.48 -4.39
C SER A 90 8.96 -13.53 -4.61
N ARG A 91 7.72 -13.29 -4.19
CA ARG A 91 6.60 -14.19 -4.40
C ARG A 91 5.56 -13.64 -5.36
N GLY A 92 5.90 -12.54 -6.05
CA GLY A 92 5.02 -11.96 -7.07
C GLY A 92 3.99 -10.95 -6.55
N TYR A 93 3.92 -10.70 -5.24
CA TYR A 93 2.92 -9.78 -4.68
C TYR A 93 3.15 -8.33 -5.09
N SER A 94 4.40 -7.87 -5.10
CA SER A 94 4.67 -6.48 -5.52
C SER A 94 4.37 -6.29 -7.00
N TRP A 95 4.70 -7.25 -7.84
CA TRP A 95 4.38 -7.18 -9.27
C TRP A 95 2.86 -7.14 -9.49
N TYR A 96 2.14 -8.05 -8.81
CA TYR A 96 0.68 -8.10 -8.89
C TYR A 96 0.05 -6.78 -8.44
N GLY A 97 0.49 -6.26 -7.29
CA GLY A 97 -0.03 -5.00 -6.75
C GLY A 97 0.21 -3.83 -7.69
N MET A 98 1.40 -3.76 -8.28
CA MET A 98 1.74 -2.71 -9.23
C MET A 98 0.83 -2.77 -10.46
N GLU A 99 0.68 -3.94 -11.06
CA GLU A 99 -0.18 -4.11 -12.24
C GLU A 99 -1.63 -3.74 -11.95
N GLU A 100 -2.16 -4.22 -10.83
CA GLU A 100 -3.56 -3.97 -10.49
C GLU A 100 -3.83 -2.52 -10.14
N ILE A 101 -2.93 -1.84 -9.41
CA ILE A 101 -3.17 -0.44 -9.05
C ILE A 101 -3.05 0.47 -10.29
N ILE A 102 -2.16 0.14 -11.21
CA ILE A 102 -2.03 0.89 -12.45
C ILE A 102 -3.28 0.71 -13.30
N ARG A 103 -3.79 -0.52 -13.39
CA ARG A 103 -5.03 -0.79 -14.12
C ARG A 103 -6.20 0.02 -13.52
N LEU A 104 -6.32 0.00 -12.19
CA LEU A 104 -7.36 0.77 -11.51
C LEU A 104 -7.20 2.27 -11.75
N ALA A 105 -5.96 2.76 -11.76
CA ALA A 105 -5.70 4.18 -11.99
C ALA A 105 -6.29 4.64 -13.31
N PHE A 106 -6.10 3.88 -14.38
CA PHE A 106 -6.59 4.27 -15.69
C PHE A 106 -8.06 3.92 -15.92
N GLU A 107 -8.52 2.78 -15.42
CA GLU A 107 -9.88 2.29 -15.68
C GLU A 107 -10.93 2.84 -14.71
N GLU A 108 -10.61 2.86 -13.41
CA GLU A 108 -11.58 3.24 -12.37
C GLU A 108 -11.48 4.70 -11.98
N PHE A 109 -10.27 5.23 -11.91
CA PHE A 109 -10.04 6.61 -11.46
C PHE A 109 -9.79 7.56 -12.62
N GLU A 110 -9.80 7.06 -13.85
CA GLU A 110 -9.68 7.85 -15.08
C GLU A 110 -8.43 8.75 -15.10
N LEU A 111 -7.33 8.29 -14.50
CA LEU A 111 -6.09 9.04 -14.49
C LEU A 111 -5.41 8.98 -15.87
N GLU A 112 -4.67 10.02 -16.21
CA GLU A 112 -3.91 10.09 -17.44
C GLU A 112 -2.49 9.59 -17.28
N SER A 113 -1.93 9.69 -16.07
CA SER A 113 -0.56 9.26 -15.80
C SER A 113 -0.39 8.83 -14.35
N VAL A 114 0.58 7.94 -14.14
CA VAL A 114 1.01 7.50 -12.82
C VAL A 114 2.53 7.62 -12.81
N TYR A 115 3.10 8.20 -11.77
CA TYR A 115 4.54 8.39 -11.67
C TYR A 115 5.09 7.78 -10.39
N TRP A 116 6.37 7.46 -10.45
CA TRP A 116 7.11 6.88 -9.32
C TRP A 116 7.98 7.96 -8.71
N CYS A 117 7.89 8.14 -7.41
CA CYS A 117 8.77 9.08 -6.69
C CYS A 117 9.92 8.30 -6.05
N VAL A 118 11.12 8.59 -6.50
CA VAL A 118 12.33 7.90 -6.02
C VAL A 118 12.96 8.68 -4.87
#